data_7c71a2d33d780012d76cf94988c6bfe7
#
_entry.id   7c71a2d33d780012d76cf94988c6bfe7
#
_cell.length_a   1.000
_cell.length_b   1.000
_cell.length_c   1.000
_cell.angle_alpha   90.00
_cell.angle_beta   90.00
_cell.angle_gamma   90.00
#
_symmetry.space_group_name_H-M   'P 1'
#
loop_
_entity.id
_entity.type
_entity.pdbx_description
1 polymer ?
#
loop_
_entity_poly.entity_id
_entity_poly.type
_entity_poly.pdbx_seq_one_letter_code
_entity_poly.pdbx_strand_id
1 'polypeptide(L)'
;MSFNLKSKGKFAALLAALIISVSVTGCANTDEKTSSTNSSTVTKDSVSSASIASDESLDSDMFTDRDKEVGYDESSAVMVAFSSSGATASSDSVSVSGSKVTIKSEGTYIVTGTTSDGQIIVDADNKTKVQIVLKNASVTCKSSAALYVKQADKVFVTTAKDTENTLASTGDYVQTDDNNVDAAVFAKDDITFNGEGKLTVTSEKGHGIVSKDDLKLTSGEYNITAASHALSGKNSIRIASGTYTLTSGKDGLHAENTDDTSKGFVYIADGKFTVNCKGDGIDAGTTAQIENGTFNITSNRDSSSSSSTDSASVKGIKAGGDITISGGTFNLTCEDDGLHSNSNVTVSGGTFTISTGDDGIHADSKTSISGGTINITESYEGIEGTEVEISGGTINLKSSDDGINAAGGKDESGFGGGFDRDNFGSSDASITISGGKITIDADGDGVDSNGSLTVTGGETYVFGPTSGDNGAVDYDGEATITGGIFIATGSSQMAQNFGENSTQGSMLVNTNSSGEITVKNSDGDVLVSFTPTKTYACVVISCPGITTGQTYTVTTGDSTTEVEMTSIIYGSGGMGGPGSMSGRNMGNGDMNGNEMGGPGGDMRGGPQMR
;
A
#
# COMPACT_ATOMS: atom_id res chain seq x y z
N MET A 1 5.67 46.17 38.32
CA MET A 1 4.96 47.14 37.46
C MET A 1 4.08 46.36 36.54
N SER A 2 2.77 46.48 36.78
CA SER A 2 1.72 45.88 36.00
C SER A 2 1.40 46.74 34.76
N PHE A 3 1.04 46.12 33.66
CA PHE A 3 0.01 46.64 32.77
C PHE A 3 -0.69 45.50 32.03
N ASN A 4 -1.98 45.48 32.30
CA ASN A 4 -2.99 44.64 31.68
C ASN A 4 -3.55 45.38 30.46
N LEU A 5 -3.80 44.71 29.33
CA LEU A 5 -4.88 45.12 28.42
C LEU A 5 -5.46 43.97 27.64
N LYS A 6 -6.74 43.72 27.86
CA LYS A 6 -7.63 42.85 27.07
C LYS A 6 -8.05 43.57 25.78
N SER A 7 -8.16 42.87 24.69
CA SER A 7 -9.13 43.24 23.64
C SER A 7 -9.62 41.98 22.92
N LYS A 8 -10.95 41.78 23.00
CA LYS A 8 -11.73 40.79 22.25
C LYS A 8 -12.11 41.40 20.90
N GLY A 9 -11.94 40.65 19.83
CA GLY A 9 -12.52 40.97 18.53
C GLY A 9 -13.08 39.70 17.89
N LYS A 10 -14.40 39.59 17.87
CA LYS A 10 -15.17 38.58 17.13
C LYS A 10 -15.26 39.04 15.68
N PHE A 11 -14.89 38.19 14.73
CA PHE A 11 -15.32 38.33 13.34
C PHE A 11 -16.19 37.11 12.98
N ALA A 12 -17.46 37.41 12.70
CA ALA A 12 -18.39 36.47 12.10
C ALA A 12 -18.28 36.60 10.59
N ALA A 13 -18.00 35.50 9.91
CA ALA A 13 -18.09 35.41 8.46
C ALA A 13 -19.43 34.77 8.08
N LEU A 14 -20.17 35.50 7.27
CA LEU A 14 -21.48 35.13 6.72
C LEU A 14 -21.22 34.31 5.44
N LEU A 15 -21.66 33.07 5.40
CA LEU A 15 -21.63 32.24 4.19
C LEU A 15 -23.05 32.22 3.60
N ALA A 16 -23.22 32.80 2.42
CA ALA A 16 -24.46 32.77 1.65
C ALA A 16 -24.48 31.50 0.76
N ALA A 17 -25.41 30.60 1.04
CA ALA A 17 -25.69 29.46 0.20
C ALA A 17 -26.66 29.84 -0.93
N LEU A 18 -26.26 29.57 -2.18
CA LEU A 18 -27.11 29.72 -3.36
C LEU A 18 -27.69 28.34 -3.72
N ILE A 19 -28.97 28.14 -3.46
CA ILE A 19 -29.72 26.95 -3.84
C ILE A 19 -30.31 27.18 -5.24
N ILE A 20 -29.91 26.38 -6.23
CA ILE A 20 -30.58 26.31 -7.54
C ILE A 20 -31.40 25.02 -7.57
N SER A 21 -32.71 25.14 -7.47
CA SER A 21 -33.66 24.06 -7.67
C SER A 21 -34.04 23.95 -9.16
N VAL A 22 -33.80 22.80 -9.76
CA VAL A 22 -34.35 22.46 -11.06
C VAL A 22 -35.44 21.41 -10.85
N SER A 23 -36.68 21.80 -11.10
CA SER A 23 -37.84 20.92 -11.12
C SER A 23 -38.02 20.35 -12.53
N VAL A 24 -38.08 19.04 -12.65
CA VAL A 24 -38.53 18.33 -13.85
C VAL A 24 -39.84 17.64 -13.55
N THR A 25 -40.88 18.12 -14.20
CA THR A 25 -42.23 17.51 -14.24
C THR A 25 -42.25 16.35 -15.26
N GLY A 26 -42.81 15.22 -14.83
CA GLY A 26 -43.04 14.08 -15.67
C GLY A 26 -44.32 14.15 -16.48
N CYS A 27 -44.44 13.31 -17.47
CA CYS A 27 -45.70 12.70 -17.89
C CYS A 27 -45.51 11.39 -18.67
N ALA A 28 -46.49 10.55 -18.50
CA ALA A 28 -46.61 9.13 -18.66
C ALA A 28 -46.94 8.59 -20.06
N ASN A 29 -46.73 7.26 -20.17
CA ASN A 29 -47.43 6.20 -20.94
C ASN A 29 -47.50 6.22 -22.49
N THR A 30 -47.08 5.13 -23.12
CA THR A 30 -47.97 4.03 -23.61
C THR A 30 -47.14 2.89 -24.23
N ASP A 31 -47.70 1.66 -24.11
CA ASP A 31 -47.25 0.38 -24.63
C ASP A 31 -47.11 0.31 -26.16
N GLU A 32 -46.19 -0.55 -26.66
CA GLU A 32 -46.49 -1.62 -27.59
C GLU A 32 -45.31 -2.58 -27.85
N LYS A 33 -45.65 -3.86 -27.96
CA LYS A 33 -44.80 -5.03 -28.25
C LYS A 33 -44.29 -5.05 -29.69
N THR A 34 -43.11 -5.58 -29.94
CA THR A 34 -42.87 -6.77 -30.79
C THR A 34 -41.38 -7.14 -30.89
N SER A 35 -41.09 -8.40 -30.52
CA SER A 35 -40.35 -9.46 -31.24
C SER A 35 -38.89 -9.24 -31.70
N SER A 36 -38.02 -9.92 -30.96
CA SER A 36 -36.87 -10.79 -31.32
C SER A 36 -35.90 -10.39 -32.44
N THR A 37 -34.61 -10.29 -32.05
CA THR A 37 -33.53 -11.13 -32.62
C THR A 37 -32.31 -11.10 -31.71
N ASN A 38 -31.75 -12.28 -31.44
CA ASN A 38 -30.54 -12.50 -30.66
C ASN A 38 -29.30 -11.88 -31.32
N SER A 39 -28.56 -11.11 -30.57
CA SER A 39 -27.11 -10.94 -30.75
C SER A 39 -26.50 -10.84 -29.36
N SER A 40 -25.78 -11.88 -28.99
CA SER A 40 -25.01 -11.95 -27.74
C SER A 40 -23.78 -11.05 -27.85
N THR A 41 -23.87 -9.85 -27.32
CA THR A 41 -22.73 -9.07 -26.92
C THR A 41 -22.48 -9.35 -25.43
N VAL A 42 -21.36 -9.94 -25.14
CA VAL A 42 -20.83 -10.07 -23.78
C VAL A 42 -20.50 -8.65 -23.32
N THR A 43 -21.39 -8.07 -22.53
CA THR A 43 -21.07 -6.88 -21.73
C THR A 43 -20.12 -7.33 -20.63
N LYS A 44 -18.90 -6.80 -20.63
CA LYS A 44 -18.05 -6.77 -19.45
C LYS A 44 -18.87 -6.05 -18.37
N ASP A 45 -19.30 -6.80 -17.37
CA ASP A 45 -19.76 -6.22 -16.14
C ASP A 45 -18.54 -5.52 -15.50
N SER A 46 -18.60 -4.21 -15.50
CA SER A 46 -17.72 -3.39 -14.66
C SER A 46 -18.00 -3.81 -13.21
N VAL A 47 -17.07 -4.50 -12.60
CA VAL A 47 -17.04 -4.69 -11.16
C VAL A 47 -16.89 -3.29 -10.58
N SER A 48 -17.99 -2.74 -10.09
CA SER A 48 -18.00 -1.54 -9.29
C SER A 48 -17.17 -1.85 -8.04
N SER A 49 -15.96 -1.31 -7.97
CA SER A 49 -15.21 -1.25 -6.73
C SER A 49 -16.14 -0.60 -5.71
N ALA A 50 -16.51 -1.31 -4.66
CA ALA A 50 -17.17 -0.72 -3.52
C ALA A 50 -16.14 0.15 -2.81
N SER A 51 -15.96 1.38 -3.31
CA SER A 51 -15.23 2.40 -2.58
C SER A 51 -15.97 2.58 -1.27
N ILE A 52 -15.29 2.32 -0.15
CA ILE A 52 -15.75 2.81 1.14
C ILE A 52 -15.86 4.32 0.96
N ALA A 53 -17.07 4.87 1.12
CA ALA A 53 -17.42 6.23 0.73
C ALA A 53 -16.43 7.25 1.33
N SER A 54 -15.79 7.98 0.48
CA SER A 54 -14.66 8.87 0.75
C SER A 54 -15.07 10.22 1.26
N ASP A 55 -16.00 10.40 2.20
CA ASP A 55 -16.25 11.78 2.70
C ASP A 55 -16.98 11.91 4.05
N GLU A 56 -17.24 10.84 4.78
CA GLU A 56 -17.68 10.94 6.18
C GLU A 56 -16.74 10.10 7.04
N SER A 57 -16.28 10.64 8.17
CA SER A 57 -15.40 9.89 9.08
C SER A 57 -16.07 8.56 9.46
N LEU A 58 -15.54 7.47 8.95
CA LEU A 58 -16.04 6.10 9.12
C LEU A 58 -16.02 5.62 10.58
N ASP A 59 -15.50 6.44 11.51
CA ASP A 59 -15.40 6.12 12.94
C ASP A 59 -16.77 5.78 13.57
N SER A 60 -17.87 6.34 13.11
CA SER A 60 -19.20 6.04 13.65
C SER A 60 -19.69 4.61 13.36
N ASP A 61 -19.25 4.00 12.26
CA ASP A 61 -19.72 2.68 11.84
C ASP A 61 -18.71 1.56 12.13
N MET A 62 -17.42 1.87 12.35
CA MET A 62 -16.37 0.89 12.63
C MET A 62 -16.40 0.38 14.07
N PHE A 63 -16.79 1.21 15.03
CA PHE A 63 -16.83 0.88 16.45
C PHE A 63 -18.11 1.37 17.09
N THR A 64 -18.70 0.54 17.93
CA THR A 64 -19.80 0.96 18.81
C THR A 64 -19.26 1.60 20.09
N ASP A 65 -20.08 2.40 20.79
CA ASP A 65 -19.71 2.94 22.11
C ASP A 65 -19.30 1.80 23.08
N ARG A 66 -19.96 0.66 22.99
CA ARG A 66 -19.64 -0.51 23.83
C ARG A 66 -18.27 -1.13 23.49
N ASP A 67 -17.80 -1.05 22.26
CA ASP A 67 -16.45 -1.51 21.89
C ASP A 67 -15.36 -0.68 22.58
N LYS A 68 -15.61 0.61 22.76
CA LYS A 68 -14.68 1.57 23.39
C LYS A 68 -14.82 1.63 24.93
N GLU A 69 -15.86 1.03 25.50
CA GLU A 69 -16.10 1.08 26.94
C GLU A 69 -15.18 0.13 27.70
N VAL A 70 -14.24 0.67 28.46
CA VAL A 70 -13.29 -0.06 29.32
C VAL A 70 -13.79 -0.26 30.75
N GLY A 71 -14.93 0.36 31.11
CA GLY A 71 -15.52 0.29 32.44
C GLY A 71 -16.19 -1.07 32.72
N TYR A 72 -16.19 -1.45 34.00
CA TYR A 72 -16.93 -2.60 34.51
C TYR A 72 -17.29 -2.40 35.97
N ASP A 73 -18.37 -3.04 36.42
CA ASP A 73 -18.81 -2.97 37.81
C ASP A 73 -18.34 -4.24 38.57
N GLU A 74 -17.35 -4.07 39.44
CA GLU A 74 -16.82 -5.18 40.27
C GLU A 74 -17.86 -5.75 41.23
N SER A 75 -18.86 -4.96 41.67
CA SER A 75 -19.85 -5.41 42.68
C SER A 75 -20.86 -6.40 42.12
N SER A 76 -21.11 -6.37 40.84
CA SER A 76 -22.02 -7.29 40.13
C SER A 76 -21.27 -8.36 39.34
N ALA A 77 -19.95 -8.30 39.25
CA ALA A 77 -19.14 -9.20 38.45
C ALA A 77 -18.98 -10.59 39.11
N VAL A 78 -18.93 -11.60 38.29
CA VAL A 78 -18.59 -12.98 38.72
C VAL A 78 -17.07 -13.09 38.79
N MET A 79 -16.56 -13.48 39.95
CA MET A 79 -15.13 -13.72 40.15
C MET A 79 -14.74 -15.11 39.68
N VAL A 80 -13.70 -15.20 38.86
CA VAL A 80 -13.06 -16.43 38.40
C VAL A 80 -11.59 -16.38 38.81
N ALA A 81 -11.15 -17.31 39.65
CA ALA A 81 -9.77 -17.32 40.14
C ALA A 81 -9.06 -18.62 39.78
N PHE A 82 -7.94 -18.51 39.08
CA PHE A 82 -7.04 -19.62 38.76
C PHE A 82 -5.96 -19.78 39.84
N SER A 83 -5.57 -21.04 40.09
CA SER A 83 -4.46 -21.40 40.95
C SER A 83 -3.77 -22.67 40.43
N SER A 84 -2.67 -23.05 41.05
CA SER A 84 -1.97 -24.30 40.72
C SER A 84 -2.81 -25.57 41.04
N SER A 85 -3.85 -25.46 41.85
CA SER A 85 -4.74 -26.59 42.23
C SER A 85 -6.05 -26.65 41.43
N GLY A 86 -6.30 -25.68 40.56
CA GLY A 86 -7.51 -25.57 39.74
C GLY A 86 -8.10 -24.17 39.75
N ALA A 87 -9.31 -24.04 39.24
CA ALA A 87 -10.05 -22.78 39.19
C ALA A 87 -11.23 -22.80 40.18
N THR A 88 -11.70 -21.60 40.54
CA THR A 88 -12.94 -21.39 41.32
C THR A 88 -13.77 -20.29 40.68
N ALA A 89 -15.07 -20.31 40.86
CA ALA A 89 -15.99 -19.27 40.43
C ALA A 89 -16.97 -18.91 41.54
N SER A 90 -17.39 -17.65 41.61
CA SER A 90 -18.33 -17.16 42.63
C SER A 90 -19.81 -17.33 42.24
N SER A 91 -20.10 -17.90 41.06
CA SER A 91 -21.46 -18.10 40.55
C SER A 91 -21.58 -19.37 39.74
N ASP A 92 -22.76 -20.01 39.78
CA ASP A 92 -23.12 -21.18 38.98
C ASP A 92 -23.26 -20.85 37.45
N SER A 93 -23.22 -19.59 37.06
CA SER A 93 -23.12 -19.17 35.66
C SER A 93 -21.80 -19.61 35.01
N VAL A 94 -20.81 -19.99 35.80
CA VAL A 94 -19.53 -20.58 35.41
C VAL A 94 -19.41 -22.02 35.85
N SER A 95 -19.29 -22.93 34.90
CA SER A 95 -18.96 -24.32 35.16
C SER A 95 -17.46 -24.51 35.31
N VAL A 96 -17.01 -25.13 36.40
CA VAL A 96 -15.58 -25.35 36.67
C VAL A 96 -15.25 -26.83 36.65
N SER A 97 -14.22 -27.23 35.93
CA SER A 97 -13.68 -28.60 35.90
C SER A 97 -12.14 -28.55 35.92
N GLY A 98 -11.56 -28.74 37.12
CA GLY A 98 -10.12 -28.52 37.31
C GLY A 98 -9.70 -27.09 37.05
N SER A 99 -8.81 -26.87 36.10
CA SER A 99 -8.41 -25.52 35.62
C SER A 99 -9.14 -25.09 34.33
N LYS A 100 -10.23 -25.78 33.95
CA LYS A 100 -11.09 -25.40 32.84
C LYS A 100 -12.33 -24.70 33.37
N VAL A 101 -12.62 -23.49 32.90
CA VAL A 101 -13.83 -22.74 33.27
C VAL A 101 -14.66 -22.49 31.99
N THR A 102 -16.00 -22.66 32.14
CA THR A 102 -16.94 -22.41 31.02
C THR A 102 -17.98 -21.41 31.46
N ILE A 103 -17.97 -20.26 30.82
CA ILE A 103 -18.93 -19.16 30.99
C ILE A 103 -20.13 -19.45 30.09
N LYS A 104 -21.36 -19.38 30.65
CA LYS A 104 -22.58 -19.81 29.97
C LYS A 104 -23.67 -18.75 29.88
N SER A 105 -23.46 -17.60 30.48
CA SER A 105 -24.49 -16.57 30.59
C SER A 105 -23.92 -15.18 30.33
N GLU A 106 -24.80 -14.23 30.03
CA GLU A 106 -24.49 -12.81 29.99
C GLU A 106 -23.92 -12.35 31.35
N GLY A 107 -22.98 -11.42 31.28
CA GLY A 107 -22.41 -10.78 32.46
C GLY A 107 -20.96 -10.37 32.30
N THR A 108 -20.45 -9.82 33.41
CA THR A 108 -19.03 -9.46 33.56
C THR A 108 -18.33 -10.49 34.44
N TYR A 109 -17.21 -11.01 33.96
CA TYR A 109 -16.40 -12.04 34.59
C TYR A 109 -15.00 -11.53 34.83
N ILE A 110 -14.62 -11.33 36.11
CA ILE A 110 -13.26 -10.90 36.47
C ILE A 110 -12.39 -12.14 36.67
N VAL A 111 -11.40 -12.26 35.80
CA VAL A 111 -10.47 -13.39 35.81
C VAL A 111 -9.16 -12.99 36.46
N THR A 112 -8.70 -13.77 37.44
CA THR A 112 -7.49 -13.52 38.21
C THR A 112 -6.66 -14.79 38.37
N GLY A 113 -5.39 -14.65 38.79
CA GLY A 113 -4.53 -15.76 39.20
C GLY A 113 -3.85 -16.47 38.01
N THR A 114 -3.15 -17.56 38.34
CA THR A 114 -2.23 -18.20 37.38
C THR A 114 -2.47 -19.70 37.30
N THR A 115 -2.46 -20.23 36.08
CA THR A 115 -2.46 -21.67 35.82
C THR A 115 -1.52 -22.00 34.65
N SER A 116 -0.79 -23.13 34.78
CA SER A 116 0.12 -23.61 33.74
C SER A 116 -0.53 -24.62 32.78
N ASP A 117 -1.78 -24.97 33.01
CA ASP A 117 -2.59 -25.79 32.11
C ASP A 117 -4.08 -25.60 32.47
N GLY A 118 -4.69 -24.61 31.85
CA GLY A 118 -6.08 -24.24 32.06
C GLY A 118 -6.69 -23.58 30.81
N GLN A 119 -7.98 -23.31 30.90
CA GLN A 119 -8.72 -22.78 29.77
C GLN A 119 -9.91 -21.94 30.22
N ILE A 120 -10.14 -20.82 29.55
CA ILE A 120 -11.37 -20.04 29.63
C ILE A 120 -12.19 -20.34 28.38
N ILE A 121 -13.40 -20.87 28.55
CA ILE A 121 -14.36 -21.15 27.49
C ILE A 121 -15.56 -20.23 27.67
N VAL A 122 -16.02 -19.60 26.58
CA VAL A 122 -17.32 -18.96 26.49
C VAL A 122 -18.20 -19.85 25.60
N ASP A 123 -19.25 -20.44 26.20
CA ASP A 123 -20.23 -21.29 25.52
C ASP A 123 -21.63 -20.84 25.99
N ALA A 124 -22.02 -19.65 25.51
CA ALA A 124 -23.25 -18.96 25.85
C ALA A 124 -24.24 -18.97 24.68
N ASP A 125 -25.45 -18.47 24.89
CA ASP A 125 -26.42 -18.32 23.80
C ASP A 125 -25.91 -17.32 22.75
N ASN A 126 -26.21 -17.55 21.48
CA ASN A 126 -25.76 -16.74 20.34
C ASN A 126 -26.32 -15.31 20.30
N LYS A 127 -27.08 -14.88 21.29
CA LYS A 127 -27.56 -13.50 21.51
C LYS A 127 -26.95 -12.87 22.76
N THR A 128 -26.05 -13.59 23.40
CA THR A 128 -25.47 -13.22 24.69
C THR A 128 -24.17 -12.47 24.51
N LYS A 129 -24.04 -11.32 25.18
CA LYS A 129 -22.81 -10.55 25.26
C LYS A 129 -22.09 -10.86 26.58
N VAL A 130 -20.80 -11.14 26.50
CA VAL A 130 -19.97 -11.49 27.65
C VAL A 130 -18.81 -10.52 27.75
N GLN A 131 -18.56 -9.99 28.96
CA GLN A 131 -17.34 -9.23 29.25
C GLN A 131 -16.41 -10.06 30.15
N ILE A 132 -15.18 -10.27 29.69
CA ILE A 132 -14.09 -10.90 30.45
C ILE A 132 -13.11 -9.80 30.82
N VAL A 133 -12.96 -9.55 32.13
CA VAL A 133 -11.99 -8.60 32.65
C VAL A 133 -10.76 -9.38 33.14
N LEU A 134 -9.64 -9.20 32.48
CA LEU A 134 -8.37 -9.80 32.89
C LEU A 134 -7.70 -8.88 33.93
N LYS A 135 -7.49 -9.40 35.15
CA LYS A 135 -6.94 -8.66 36.28
C LYS A 135 -5.79 -9.44 36.91
N ASN A 136 -4.58 -9.28 36.40
CA ASN A 136 -3.42 -10.11 36.74
C ASN A 136 -3.69 -11.62 36.54
N ALA A 137 -4.26 -11.94 35.39
CA ALA A 137 -4.57 -13.30 34.97
C ALA A 137 -3.47 -13.86 34.08
N SER A 138 -2.98 -15.07 34.39
CA SER A 138 -2.01 -15.78 33.53
C SER A 138 -2.53 -17.19 33.28
N VAL A 139 -3.04 -17.43 32.07
CA VAL A 139 -3.64 -18.71 31.70
C VAL A 139 -2.86 -19.30 30.53
N THR A 140 -2.23 -20.45 30.78
CA THR A 140 -1.57 -21.26 29.75
C THR A 140 -2.41 -22.49 29.48
N CYS A 141 -2.62 -22.81 28.20
CA CYS A 141 -3.26 -24.05 27.77
C CYS A 141 -2.27 -24.88 26.93
N LYS A 142 -2.15 -26.18 27.25
CA LYS A 142 -1.20 -27.08 26.57
C LYS A 142 -1.77 -27.82 25.38
N SER A 143 -3.07 -27.74 25.16
CA SER A 143 -3.73 -28.58 24.16
C SER A 143 -4.82 -27.84 23.36
N SER A 144 -5.01 -26.55 23.59
CA SER A 144 -6.04 -25.75 22.91
C SER A 144 -5.78 -24.26 23.13
N ALA A 145 -6.73 -23.39 22.77
CA ALA A 145 -6.73 -21.97 23.11
C ALA A 145 -6.80 -21.75 24.62
N ALA A 146 -6.05 -20.78 25.14
CA ALA A 146 -6.18 -20.33 26.54
C ALA A 146 -7.53 -19.62 26.79
N LEU A 147 -7.99 -18.84 25.78
CA LEU A 147 -9.35 -18.29 25.70
C LEU A 147 -10.03 -18.82 24.43
N TYR A 148 -11.10 -19.56 24.61
CA TYR A 148 -11.90 -20.12 23.54
C TYR A 148 -13.34 -19.61 23.59
N VAL A 149 -13.70 -18.70 22.66
CA VAL A 149 -15.10 -18.32 22.43
C VAL A 149 -15.70 -19.31 21.45
N LYS A 150 -16.43 -20.29 22.01
CA LYS A 150 -17.08 -21.33 21.23
C LYS A 150 -18.41 -20.85 20.67
N GLN A 151 -19.17 -20.08 21.45
CA GLN A 151 -20.42 -19.44 21.05
C GLN A 151 -20.75 -18.25 21.95
N ALA A 152 -21.09 -17.11 21.34
CA ALA A 152 -21.72 -15.93 21.95
C ALA A 152 -22.27 -15.04 20.84
N ASP A 153 -22.97 -13.95 21.16
CA ASP A 153 -23.20 -12.86 20.20
C ASP A 153 -21.90 -12.07 20.01
N LYS A 154 -21.27 -11.70 21.15
CA LYS A 154 -20.02 -10.95 21.18
C LYS A 154 -19.30 -11.11 22.52
N VAL A 155 -17.98 -11.15 22.48
CA VAL A 155 -17.14 -11.15 23.68
C VAL A 155 -16.28 -9.90 23.73
N PHE A 156 -16.29 -9.22 24.88
CA PHE A 156 -15.38 -8.14 25.21
C PHE A 156 -14.31 -8.64 26.16
N VAL A 157 -13.04 -8.45 25.82
CA VAL A 157 -11.89 -8.77 26.67
C VAL A 157 -11.26 -7.45 27.10
N THR A 158 -11.46 -7.11 28.39
CA THR A 158 -10.96 -5.87 28.98
C THR A 158 -9.75 -6.16 29.85
N THR A 159 -8.62 -5.53 29.57
CA THR A 159 -7.46 -5.56 30.49
C THR A 159 -7.63 -4.52 31.57
N ALA A 160 -7.70 -4.93 32.83
CA ALA A 160 -7.86 -4.00 33.93
C ALA A 160 -6.64 -3.07 34.03
N LYS A 161 -6.89 -1.84 34.45
CA LYS A 161 -5.85 -0.82 34.57
C LYS A 161 -4.70 -1.29 35.47
N ASP A 162 -3.47 -0.94 35.07
CA ASP A 162 -2.22 -1.25 35.80
C ASP A 162 -2.03 -2.75 36.09
N THR A 163 -2.54 -3.64 35.21
CA THR A 163 -2.36 -5.10 35.32
C THR A 163 -1.59 -5.66 34.14
N GLU A 164 -0.90 -6.77 34.40
CA GLU A 164 -0.23 -7.59 33.39
C GLU A 164 -0.93 -8.93 33.27
N ASN A 165 -1.32 -9.31 32.06
CA ASN A 165 -2.09 -10.49 31.78
C ASN A 165 -1.41 -11.34 30.70
N THR A 166 -1.58 -12.65 30.77
CA THR A 166 -1.03 -13.62 29.81
C THR A 166 -2.07 -14.63 29.38
N LEU A 167 -2.21 -14.84 28.08
CA LEU A 167 -2.94 -15.92 27.47
C LEU A 167 -1.99 -16.68 26.55
N ALA A 168 -1.71 -17.94 26.86
CA ALA A 168 -0.69 -18.70 26.12
C ALA A 168 -1.18 -20.09 25.71
N SER A 169 -0.77 -20.53 24.53
CA SER A 169 -0.89 -21.90 24.05
C SER A 169 0.49 -22.45 23.72
N THR A 170 0.86 -23.57 24.38
CA THR A 170 2.23 -24.11 24.32
C THR A 170 2.33 -25.51 23.71
N GLY A 171 1.23 -26.09 23.25
CA GLY A 171 1.21 -27.41 22.65
C GLY A 171 0.39 -27.49 21.38
N ASP A 172 0.18 -28.71 20.91
CA ASP A 172 -0.64 -28.96 19.74
C ASP A 172 -2.13 -28.73 20.05
N TYR A 173 -2.87 -28.23 19.05
CA TYR A 173 -4.29 -27.96 19.18
C TYR A 173 -5.10 -29.23 18.98
N VAL A 174 -5.65 -29.78 20.08
CA VAL A 174 -6.54 -30.95 20.07
C VAL A 174 -7.96 -30.47 19.79
N GLN A 175 -8.51 -30.85 18.66
CA GLN A 175 -9.87 -30.47 18.29
C GLN A 175 -10.89 -31.23 19.17
N THR A 176 -11.80 -30.50 19.79
CA THR A 176 -12.87 -31.03 20.64
C THR A 176 -14.26 -30.85 20.06
N ASP A 177 -14.35 -30.07 18.97
CA ASP A 177 -15.54 -29.80 18.18
C ASP A 177 -15.13 -29.39 16.75
N ASP A 178 -16.08 -28.95 15.93
CA ASP A 178 -15.88 -28.64 14.51
C ASP A 178 -15.32 -27.22 14.25
N ASN A 179 -14.90 -26.47 15.27
CA ASN A 179 -14.49 -25.07 15.10
C ASN A 179 -13.03 -24.88 14.62
N ASN A 180 -12.25 -25.97 14.54
CA ASN A 180 -10.85 -25.95 14.11
C ASN A 180 -10.01 -24.91 14.86
N VAL A 181 -9.95 -25.04 16.19
CA VAL A 181 -9.21 -24.14 17.07
C VAL A 181 -7.71 -24.23 16.78
N ASP A 182 -7.06 -23.11 16.48
CA ASP A 182 -5.66 -23.00 16.03
C ASP A 182 -4.94 -21.75 16.56
N ALA A 183 -5.45 -21.11 17.60
CA ALA A 183 -4.93 -19.89 18.19
C ALA A 183 -4.85 -19.92 19.71
N ALA A 184 -3.97 -19.12 20.31
CA ALA A 184 -3.93 -18.95 21.76
C ALA A 184 -5.21 -18.27 22.30
N VAL A 185 -5.78 -17.36 21.52
CA VAL A 185 -7.13 -16.81 21.69
C VAL A 185 -7.90 -17.09 20.42
N PHE A 186 -8.95 -17.87 20.54
CA PHE A 186 -9.79 -18.23 19.40
C PHE A 186 -11.25 -17.84 19.67
N ALA A 187 -11.83 -17.06 18.79
CA ALA A 187 -13.24 -16.72 18.80
C ALA A 187 -13.91 -17.19 17.50
N LYS A 188 -15.04 -17.90 17.63
CA LYS A 188 -15.90 -18.23 16.50
C LYS A 188 -16.72 -17.01 16.04
N ASP A 189 -17.08 -16.17 17.00
CA ASP A 189 -17.94 -15.02 16.83
C ASP A 189 -17.14 -13.73 17.10
N ASP A 190 -17.80 -12.58 17.11
CA ASP A 190 -17.20 -11.25 17.34
C ASP A 190 -16.42 -11.18 18.65
N ILE A 191 -15.21 -10.62 18.58
CA ILE A 191 -14.42 -10.35 19.77
C ILE A 191 -13.83 -8.95 19.72
N THR A 192 -13.97 -8.23 20.83
CA THR A 192 -13.38 -6.89 21.02
C THR A 192 -12.42 -6.89 22.20
N PHE A 193 -11.21 -6.38 21.98
CA PHE A 193 -10.23 -6.13 23.02
C PHE A 193 -10.17 -4.65 23.36
N ASN A 194 -10.14 -4.36 24.66
CA ASN A 194 -9.97 -3.00 25.17
C ASN A 194 -9.30 -3.00 26.55
N GLY A 195 -9.11 -1.85 27.14
CA GLY A 195 -8.59 -1.72 28.50
C GLY A 195 -7.38 -0.81 28.60
N GLU A 196 -6.85 -0.68 29.85
CA GLU A 196 -5.70 0.15 30.18
C GLU A 196 -4.54 -0.67 30.77
N GLY A 197 -4.65 -1.99 30.73
CA GLY A 197 -3.61 -2.93 31.14
C GLY A 197 -2.88 -3.53 29.94
N LYS A 198 -1.96 -4.44 30.24
CA LYS A 198 -1.16 -5.16 29.25
C LYS A 198 -1.65 -6.59 29.07
N LEU A 199 -1.67 -7.05 27.82
CA LEU A 199 -1.92 -8.44 27.45
C LEU A 199 -0.75 -9.01 26.65
N THR A 200 -0.16 -10.08 27.18
CA THR A 200 0.80 -10.90 26.44
C THR A 200 0.09 -12.14 25.90
N VAL A 201 0.19 -12.36 24.59
CA VAL A 201 -0.36 -13.56 23.94
C VAL A 201 0.79 -14.35 23.31
N THR A 202 0.86 -15.64 23.60
CA THR A 202 1.87 -16.52 23.01
C THR A 202 1.22 -17.76 22.42
N SER A 203 1.55 -18.07 21.17
CA SER A 203 1.13 -19.29 20.49
C SER A 203 2.33 -19.97 19.84
N GLU A 204 2.76 -21.11 20.41
CA GLU A 204 3.95 -21.82 19.89
C GLU A 204 3.69 -22.56 18.58
N LYS A 205 2.43 -22.85 18.24
CA LYS A 205 2.06 -23.70 17.10
C LYS A 205 1.07 -23.07 16.11
N GLY A 206 0.38 -22.03 16.50
CA GLY A 206 -0.70 -21.45 15.70
C GLY A 206 -0.71 -19.93 15.74
N HIS A 207 -1.90 -19.37 15.58
CA HIS A 207 -2.13 -17.94 15.59
C HIS A 207 -2.13 -17.35 16.99
N GLY A 208 -1.87 -16.06 17.12
CA GLY A 208 -2.00 -15.34 18.39
C GLY A 208 -3.45 -15.16 18.79
N ILE A 209 -4.15 -14.28 18.11
CA ILE A 209 -5.58 -13.99 18.31
C ILE A 209 -6.32 -14.21 16.98
N VAL A 210 -7.37 -15.01 17.01
CA VAL A 210 -8.25 -15.28 15.87
C VAL A 210 -9.69 -14.94 16.22
N SER A 211 -10.35 -14.19 15.32
CA SER A 211 -11.81 -14.17 15.23
C SER A 211 -12.25 -14.76 13.88
N LYS A 212 -13.20 -15.69 13.92
CA LYS A 212 -13.82 -16.18 12.67
C LYS A 212 -14.97 -15.27 12.19
N ASP A 213 -15.10 -14.10 12.84
CA ASP A 213 -15.96 -12.99 12.45
C ASP A 213 -15.16 -11.67 12.55
N ASP A 214 -15.62 -10.65 13.25
CA ASP A 214 -14.91 -9.38 13.42
C ASP A 214 -13.93 -9.41 14.60
N LEU A 215 -12.70 -8.99 14.38
CA LEU A 215 -11.70 -8.72 15.41
C LEU A 215 -11.54 -7.22 15.61
N LYS A 216 -11.88 -6.73 16.80
CA LYS A 216 -11.75 -5.31 17.13
C LYS A 216 -10.80 -5.09 18.31
N LEU A 217 -9.94 -4.08 18.20
CA LEU A 217 -9.05 -3.63 19.27
C LEU A 217 -9.17 -2.11 19.41
N THR A 218 -9.68 -1.65 20.54
CA THR A 218 -10.00 -0.22 20.69
C THR A 218 -9.04 0.54 21.60
N SER A 219 -8.32 -0.17 22.49
CA SER A 219 -7.29 0.40 23.36
C SER A 219 -6.48 -0.73 24.02
N GLY A 220 -5.38 -0.40 24.69
CA GLY A 220 -4.57 -1.35 25.46
C GLY A 220 -3.14 -1.50 24.96
N GLU A 221 -2.36 -2.33 25.65
CA GLU A 221 -0.99 -2.72 25.26
C GLU A 221 -0.95 -4.21 25.01
N TYR A 222 -0.49 -4.61 23.82
CA TYR A 222 -0.48 -5.99 23.35
C TYR A 222 0.90 -6.42 22.93
N ASN A 223 1.41 -7.50 23.55
CA ASN A 223 2.59 -8.22 23.12
C ASN A 223 2.17 -9.59 22.59
N ILE A 224 2.28 -9.82 21.28
CA ILE A 224 1.81 -11.04 20.66
C ILE A 224 2.96 -11.74 19.94
N THR A 225 3.19 -13.00 20.30
CA THR A 225 4.14 -13.87 19.62
C THR A 225 3.42 -15.12 19.14
N ALA A 226 3.46 -15.38 17.83
CA ALA A 226 2.73 -16.46 17.20
C ALA A 226 3.58 -17.20 16.16
N ALA A 227 3.41 -18.51 16.07
CA ALA A 227 4.03 -19.31 15.00
C ALA A 227 3.38 -19.10 13.63
N SER A 228 2.14 -18.58 13.59
CA SER A 228 1.40 -18.20 12.41
C SER A 228 1.11 -16.68 12.44
N HIS A 229 -0.09 -16.21 12.06
CA HIS A 229 -0.43 -14.78 12.11
C HIS A 229 -0.57 -14.29 13.56
N ALA A 230 -0.13 -13.05 13.85
CA ALA A 230 -0.29 -12.51 15.21
C ALA A 230 -1.75 -12.15 15.50
N LEU A 231 -2.39 -11.40 14.60
CA LEU A 231 -3.81 -11.05 14.62
C LEU A 231 -4.48 -11.57 13.35
N SER A 232 -5.59 -12.30 13.49
CA SER A 232 -6.38 -12.77 12.35
C SER A 232 -7.86 -12.51 12.57
N GLY A 233 -8.50 -11.82 11.63
CA GLY A 233 -9.93 -11.57 11.60
C GLY A 233 -10.52 -12.06 10.29
N LYS A 234 -11.54 -12.93 10.32
CA LYS A 234 -12.08 -13.43 9.06
C LYS A 234 -12.79 -12.33 8.29
N ASN A 235 -13.72 -11.63 8.94
CA ASN A 235 -14.50 -10.59 8.27
C ASN A 235 -13.80 -9.22 8.31
N SER A 236 -13.16 -8.89 9.43
CA SER A 236 -12.36 -7.66 9.51
C SER A 236 -11.38 -7.66 10.69
N ILE A 237 -10.36 -6.82 10.56
CA ILE A 237 -9.57 -6.33 11.70
C ILE A 237 -9.80 -4.82 11.79
N ARG A 238 -10.29 -4.36 12.94
CA ARG A 238 -10.56 -2.94 13.18
C ARG A 238 -9.82 -2.46 14.42
N ILE A 239 -8.97 -1.47 14.26
CA ILE A 239 -8.14 -0.92 15.34
C ILE A 239 -8.43 0.56 15.51
N ALA A 240 -8.97 0.93 16.68
CA ALA A 240 -9.20 2.33 17.01
C ALA A 240 -7.96 3.02 17.57
N SER A 241 -7.21 2.32 18.45
CA SER A 241 -6.00 2.81 19.10
C SER A 241 -5.32 1.67 19.85
N GLY A 242 -4.14 1.92 20.42
CA GLY A 242 -3.41 0.96 21.24
C GLY A 242 -1.93 0.90 20.91
N THR A 243 -1.20 0.05 21.64
CA THR A 243 0.22 -0.23 21.40
C THR A 243 0.40 -1.72 21.13
N TYR A 244 1.00 -2.06 20.01
CA TYR A 244 1.10 -3.42 19.50
C TYR A 244 2.56 -3.76 19.24
N THR A 245 3.05 -4.82 19.87
CA THR A 245 4.32 -5.47 19.55
C THR A 245 4.01 -6.87 19.05
N LEU A 246 4.14 -7.09 17.76
CA LEU A 246 3.75 -8.31 17.08
C LEU A 246 4.98 -9.03 16.53
N THR A 247 5.10 -10.31 16.83
CA THR A 247 6.11 -11.20 16.24
C THR A 247 5.41 -12.42 15.70
N SER A 248 5.49 -12.67 14.41
CA SER A 248 4.71 -13.72 13.74
C SER A 248 5.55 -14.52 12.75
N GLY A 249 5.24 -15.81 12.65
CA GLY A 249 5.80 -16.70 11.63
C GLY A 249 5.13 -16.58 10.28
N LYS A 250 4.04 -15.81 10.21
CA LYS A 250 3.34 -15.34 9.00
C LYS A 250 3.06 -13.87 9.16
N ASP A 251 1.87 -13.39 8.79
CA ASP A 251 1.53 -11.97 8.78
C ASP A 251 1.37 -11.38 10.18
N GLY A 252 1.62 -10.11 10.30
CA GLY A 252 1.34 -9.36 11.51
C GLY A 252 -0.17 -9.25 11.74
N LEU A 253 -0.89 -8.67 10.81
CA LEU A 253 -2.34 -8.56 10.74
C LEU A 253 -2.83 -9.27 9.48
N HIS A 254 -3.84 -10.16 9.59
CA HIS A 254 -4.38 -10.91 8.46
C HIS A 254 -5.91 -10.91 8.46
N ALA A 255 -6.53 -10.24 7.49
CA ALA A 255 -7.98 -10.26 7.27
C ALA A 255 -8.29 -11.22 6.11
N GLU A 256 -8.96 -12.36 6.43
CA GLU A 256 -8.93 -13.57 5.62
C GLU A 256 -9.94 -13.60 4.44
N ASN A 257 -11.07 -12.86 4.55
CA ASN A 257 -12.18 -13.03 3.61
C ASN A 257 -11.90 -12.36 2.26
N THR A 258 -11.85 -13.16 1.21
CA THR A 258 -11.71 -12.68 -0.18
C THR A 258 -12.98 -12.89 -1.00
N ASP A 259 -13.97 -13.63 -0.47
CA ASP A 259 -15.19 -14.00 -1.21
C ASP A 259 -16.26 -12.91 -1.18
N ASP A 260 -16.28 -12.11 -0.11
CA ASP A 260 -17.24 -11.02 0.12
C ASP A 260 -16.49 -9.70 0.21
N THR A 261 -16.59 -8.85 -0.79
CA THR A 261 -15.88 -7.57 -0.90
C THR A 261 -16.22 -6.55 0.20
N SER A 262 -17.31 -6.76 0.94
CA SER A 262 -17.65 -5.98 2.14
C SER A 262 -16.94 -6.46 3.41
N LYS A 263 -16.16 -7.52 3.31
CA LYS A 263 -15.43 -8.19 4.38
C LYS A 263 -13.96 -8.33 4.02
N GLY A 264 -13.17 -8.95 4.90
CA GLY A 264 -11.75 -9.17 4.68
C GLY A 264 -10.91 -7.90 4.69
N PHE A 265 -11.42 -6.83 5.31
CA PHE A 265 -10.73 -5.54 5.34
C PHE A 265 -9.98 -5.30 6.65
N VAL A 266 -8.98 -4.43 6.56
CA VAL A 266 -8.26 -3.88 7.71
C VAL A 266 -8.54 -2.39 7.80
N TYR A 267 -9.03 -1.94 8.97
CA TYR A 267 -9.23 -0.53 9.28
C TYR A 267 -8.44 -0.12 10.51
N ILE A 268 -7.63 0.92 10.40
CA ILE A 268 -6.82 1.45 11.49
C ILE A 268 -7.04 2.97 11.59
N ALA A 269 -7.71 3.40 12.68
CA ALA A 269 -7.89 4.82 12.95
C ALA A 269 -6.63 5.45 13.56
N ASP A 270 -5.96 4.76 14.49
CA ASP A 270 -4.72 5.17 15.13
C ASP A 270 -4.05 3.98 15.83
N GLY A 271 -2.83 4.17 16.34
CA GLY A 271 -2.12 3.18 17.14
C GLY A 271 -0.61 3.23 16.94
N LYS A 272 0.09 2.47 17.77
CA LYS A 272 1.54 2.30 17.66
C LYS A 272 1.87 0.84 17.42
N PHE A 273 2.47 0.55 16.28
CA PHE A 273 2.76 -0.80 15.82
C PHE A 273 4.27 -1.02 15.70
N THR A 274 4.74 -2.11 16.27
CA THR A 274 6.05 -2.70 16.00
C THR A 274 5.80 -4.12 15.55
N VAL A 275 5.97 -4.38 14.28
CA VAL A 275 5.67 -5.66 13.63
C VAL A 275 6.94 -6.26 13.09
N ASN A 276 7.23 -7.50 13.50
CA ASN A 276 8.29 -8.33 12.94
C ASN A 276 7.64 -9.63 12.47
N CYS A 277 7.53 -9.82 11.18
CA CYS A 277 6.82 -10.94 10.58
C CYS A 277 7.64 -11.62 9.49
N LYS A 278 7.22 -12.84 9.14
CA LYS A 278 7.80 -13.63 8.04
C LYS A 278 6.89 -13.73 6.82
N GLY A 279 5.74 -13.11 6.89
CA GLY A 279 4.80 -12.82 5.83
C GLY A 279 4.61 -11.31 5.73
N ASP A 280 3.41 -10.87 5.37
CA ASP A 280 3.07 -9.47 5.22
C ASP A 280 2.92 -8.76 6.58
N GLY A 281 3.31 -7.51 6.68
CA GLY A 281 3.09 -6.72 7.89
C GLY A 281 1.60 -6.55 8.19
N ILE A 282 0.85 -6.14 7.17
CA ILE A 282 -0.61 -6.05 7.14
C ILE A 282 -1.07 -6.69 5.83
N ASP A 283 -1.91 -7.72 5.91
CA ASP A 283 -2.55 -8.39 4.78
C ASP A 283 -4.07 -8.26 4.89
N ALA A 284 -4.67 -7.50 3.98
CA ALA A 284 -6.10 -7.36 3.85
C ALA A 284 -6.60 -8.15 2.64
N GLY A 285 -7.50 -9.11 2.84
CA GLY A 285 -8.11 -9.87 1.74
C GLY A 285 -8.87 -8.98 0.74
N THR A 286 -9.35 -7.81 1.21
CA THR A 286 -10.04 -6.82 0.37
C THR A 286 -9.38 -5.44 0.47
N THR A 287 -9.73 -4.60 1.42
CA THR A 287 -9.23 -3.22 1.50
C THR A 287 -8.45 -2.95 2.77
N ALA A 288 -7.42 -2.10 2.68
CA ALA A 288 -6.71 -1.57 3.83
C ALA A 288 -6.91 -0.06 3.91
N GLN A 289 -7.52 0.40 5.01
CA GLN A 289 -7.71 1.82 5.26
C GLN A 289 -6.99 2.23 6.54
N ILE A 290 -6.08 3.19 6.44
CA ILE A 290 -5.28 3.69 7.56
C ILE A 290 -5.43 5.21 7.64
N GLU A 291 -6.01 5.70 8.74
CA GLU A 291 -6.20 7.13 8.96
C GLU A 291 -4.98 7.78 9.61
N ASN A 292 -4.41 7.10 10.60
CA ASN A 292 -3.27 7.58 11.37
C ASN A 292 -2.54 6.41 12.06
N GLY A 293 -1.46 6.71 12.77
CA GLY A 293 -0.70 5.76 13.57
C GLY A 293 0.81 5.86 13.36
N THR A 294 1.54 5.05 14.11
CA THR A 294 2.98 4.88 13.93
C THR A 294 3.30 3.42 13.67
N PHE A 295 3.87 3.14 12.53
CA PHE A 295 4.14 1.79 12.06
C PHE A 295 5.64 1.59 11.86
N ASN A 296 6.20 0.63 12.58
CA ASN A 296 7.54 0.09 12.34
C ASN A 296 7.34 -1.37 11.94
N ILE A 297 7.41 -1.64 10.65
CA ILE A 297 7.15 -2.96 10.07
C ILE A 297 8.45 -3.48 9.48
N THR A 298 8.82 -4.69 9.89
CA THR A 298 9.90 -5.47 9.31
C THR A 298 9.32 -6.80 8.84
N SER A 299 9.33 -7.02 7.54
CA SER A 299 8.81 -8.18 6.86
C SER A 299 9.94 -8.88 6.12
N ASN A 300 10.40 -10.03 6.64
CA ASN A 300 11.57 -10.74 6.10
C ASN A 300 11.30 -12.24 6.06
N ARG A 301 11.62 -12.88 4.96
CA ARG A 301 11.57 -14.34 4.81
C ARG A 301 12.49 -15.04 5.81
N ASP A 302 12.16 -16.29 6.12
CA ASP A 302 13.06 -17.12 6.90
C ASP A 302 14.22 -17.60 6.01
N SER A 303 15.41 -17.02 6.19
CA SER A 303 16.62 -17.42 5.45
C SER A 303 17.03 -18.89 5.64
N SER A 304 16.36 -19.63 6.55
CA SER A 304 16.57 -21.06 6.77
C SER A 304 15.69 -21.96 5.89
N SER A 305 14.66 -21.43 5.20
CA SER A 305 13.84 -22.21 4.27
C SER A 305 14.54 -22.31 2.92
N SER A 306 15.25 -23.39 2.67
CA SER A 306 15.94 -23.68 1.41
C SER A 306 15.01 -24.16 0.28
N SER A 307 13.69 -24.06 0.43
CA SER A 307 12.74 -24.43 -0.62
C SER A 307 12.41 -23.21 -1.47
N SER A 308 13.04 -23.10 -2.62
CA SER A 308 12.76 -22.13 -3.69
C SER A 308 11.35 -22.23 -4.32
N THR A 309 10.37 -22.81 -3.60
CA THR A 309 9.01 -23.03 -4.05
C THR A 309 7.96 -22.36 -3.15
N ASP A 310 8.35 -21.74 -2.04
CA ASP A 310 7.46 -20.95 -1.21
C ASP A 310 7.56 -19.49 -1.65
N SER A 311 6.69 -19.09 -2.57
CA SER A 311 6.44 -17.71 -2.97
C SER A 311 5.59 -17.01 -1.89
N ALA A 312 6.01 -17.09 -0.62
CA ALA A 312 5.32 -16.37 0.43
C ALA A 312 5.52 -14.87 0.20
N SER A 313 4.44 -14.11 0.13
CA SER A 313 4.41 -12.66 0.11
C SER A 313 5.06 -12.11 1.39
N VAL A 314 5.88 -11.07 1.30
CA VAL A 314 6.60 -10.45 2.42
C VAL A 314 6.58 -8.93 2.30
N LYS A 315 5.39 -8.42 2.05
CA LYS A 315 5.11 -7.01 1.81
C LYS A 315 4.92 -6.24 3.12
N GLY A 316 5.08 -4.93 3.06
CA GLY A 316 4.81 -4.08 4.22
C GLY A 316 3.32 -4.01 4.52
N ILE A 317 2.55 -3.49 3.58
CA ILE A 317 1.08 -3.40 3.62
C ILE A 317 0.55 -3.91 2.30
N LYS A 318 -0.29 -4.93 2.36
CA LYS A 318 -0.91 -5.56 1.20
C LYS A 318 -2.43 -5.53 1.28
N ALA A 319 -3.08 -5.34 0.15
CA ALA A 319 -4.52 -5.49 0.01
C ALA A 319 -4.89 -6.19 -1.31
N GLY A 320 -5.85 -7.10 -1.26
CA GLY A 320 -6.46 -7.68 -2.47
C GLY A 320 -7.33 -6.69 -3.27
N GLY A 321 -7.66 -5.54 -2.68
CA GLY A 321 -8.34 -4.40 -3.27
C GLY A 321 -7.61 -3.10 -2.89
N ASP A 322 -8.32 -2.00 -2.67
CA ASP A 322 -7.73 -0.68 -2.49
C ASP A 322 -6.96 -0.52 -1.17
N ILE A 323 -5.83 0.19 -1.23
CA ILE A 323 -5.12 0.76 -0.07
C ILE A 323 -5.41 2.26 -0.01
N THR A 324 -5.89 2.75 1.12
CA THR A 324 -6.11 4.18 1.37
C THR A 324 -5.38 4.61 2.65
N ILE A 325 -4.46 5.58 2.53
CA ILE A 325 -3.71 6.13 3.65
C ILE A 325 -3.87 7.64 3.68
N SER A 326 -4.45 8.15 4.78
CA SER A 326 -4.68 9.59 4.95
C SER A 326 -3.70 10.27 5.91
N GLY A 327 -2.98 9.51 6.73
CA GLY A 327 -2.02 10.02 7.70
C GLY A 327 -1.15 8.93 8.31
N GLY A 328 -0.38 9.29 9.33
CA GLY A 328 0.48 8.37 10.07
C GLY A 328 1.96 8.49 9.75
N THR A 329 2.76 7.68 10.43
CA THR A 329 4.22 7.57 10.23
C THR A 329 4.57 6.11 9.99
N PHE A 330 5.21 5.83 8.87
CA PHE A 330 5.53 4.49 8.40
C PHE A 330 7.03 4.33 8.20
N ASN A 331 7.61 3.35 8.89
CA ASN A 331 8.96 2.86 8.65
C ASN A 331 8.82 1.40 8.19
N LEU A 332 8.95 1.17 6.91
CA LEU A 332 8.75 -0.14 6.27
C LEU A 332 10.11 -0.66 5.80
N THR A 333 10.46 -1.88 6.21
CA THR A 333 11.62 -2.61 5.71
C THR A 333 11.14 -4.00 5.30
N CYS A 334 11.07 -4.25 4.00
CA CYS A 334 10.42 -5.41 3.43
C CYS A 334 11.32 -6.08 2.39
N GLU A 335 11.24 -7.40 2.25
CA GLU A 335 11.95 -8.12 1.18
C GLU A 335 11.23 -8.04 -0.17
N ASP A 336 9.97 -7.72 -0.17
CA ASP A 336 9.06 -7.51 -1.28
C ASP A 336 8.58 -6.02 -1.22
N ASP A 337 7.39 -5.67 -1.68
CA ASP A 337 6.92 -4.29 -1.77
C ASP A 337 6.68 -3.61 -0.42
N GLY A 338 6.79 -2.28 -0.42
CA GLY A 338 6.40 -1.46 0.72
C GLY A 338 4.88 -1.37 0.88
N LEU A 339 4.19 -0.91 -0.15
CA LEU A 339 2.73 -0.91 -0.30
C LEU A 339 2.38 -1.67 -1.57
N HIS A 340 1.47 -2.65 -1.48
CA HIS A 340 1.02 -3.44 -2.62
C HIS A 340 -0.50 -3.59 -2.67
N SER A 341 -1.10 -3.17 -3.76
CA SER A 341 -2.55 -3.28 -3.99
C SER A 341 -2.84 -3.97 -5.32
N ASN A 342 -3.67 -5.00 -5.29
CA ASN A 342 -4.19 -5.59 -6.54
C ASN A 342 -5.27 -4.71 -7.20
N SER A 343 -5.43 -3.45 -6.76
CA SER A 343 -6.38 -2.47 -7.31
C SER A 343 -5.75 -1.09 -7.29
N ASN A 344 -6.05 -0.24 -6.29
CA ASN A 344 -5.57 1.12 -6.24
C ASN A 344 -4.83 1.42 -4.93
N VAL A 345 -3.78 2.25 -5.01
CA VAL A 345 -3.14 2.86 -3.86
C VAL A 345 -3.44 4.36 -3.84
N THR A 346 -4.00 4.85 -2.74
CA THR A 346 -4.27 6.28 -2.53
C THR A 346 -3.55 6.75 -1.27
N VAL A 347 -2.63 7.71 -1.43
CA VAL A 347 -1.92 8.37 -0.33
C VAL A 347 -2.25 9.86 -0.36
N SER A 348 -2.99 10.31 0.65
CA SER A 348 -3.34 11.73 0.81
C SER A 348 -2.54 12.45 1.91
N GLY A 349 -1.79 11.71 2.73
CA GLY A 349 -0.98 12.24 3.82
C GLY A 349 -0.06 11.20 4.43
N GLY A 350 0.60 11.58 5.52
CA GLY A 350 1.52 10.70 6.24
C GLY A 350 3.00 10.96 5.95
N THR A 351 3.85 10.26 6.68
CA THR A 351 5.31 10.29 6.50
C THR A 351 5.82 8.86 6.37
N PHE A 352 6.48 8.56 5.25
CA PHE A 352 6.96 7.24 4.91
C PHE A 352 8.47 7.22 4.79
N THR A 353 9.09 6.19 5.35
CA THR A 353 10.45 5.75 5.07
C THR A 353 10.37 4.30 4.65
N ILE A 354 10.68 4.01 3.40
CA ILE A 354 10.49 2.71 2.77
C ILE A 354 11.85 2.21 2.28
N SER A 355 12.18 0.96 2.58
CA SER A 355 13.32 0.22 2.03
C SER A 355 12.83 -1.18 1.69
N THR A 356 12.85 -1.53 0.43
CA THR A 356 12.24 -2.75 -0.12
C THR A 356 13.19 -3.48 -1.05
N GLY A 357 12.93 -4.76 -1.24
CA GLY A 357 13.65 -5.57 -2.23
C GLY A 357 12.99 -5.56 -3.60
N ASP A 358 11.72 -5.20 -3.66
CA ASP A 358 10.92 -4.97 -4.87
C ASP A 358 10.40 -3.53 -4.85
N ASP A 359 9.13 -3.27 -5.11
CA ASP A 359 8.65 -1.92 -5.33
C ASP A 359 8.42 -1.12 -4.04
N GLY A 360 8.68 0.18 -4.10
CA GLY A 360 8.33 1.07 -3.00
C GLY A 360 6.82 1.17 -2.80
N ILE A 361 6.09 1.43 -3.89
CA ILE A 361 4.62 1.50 -3.94
C ILE A 361 4.16 0.89 -5.26
N HIS A 362 3.37 -0.18 -5.18
CA HIS A 362 2.79 -0.90 -6.32
C HIS A 362 1.27 -0.90 -6.29
N ALA A 363 0.64 -0.67 -7.45
CA ALA A 363 -0.79 -0.87 -7.66
C ALA A 363 -1.07 -1.51 -9.02
N ASP A 364 -1.79 -2.64 -9.08
CA ASP A 364 -2.19 -3.25 -10.36
C ASP A 364 -2.93 -2.26 -11.29
N SER A 365 -3.59 -1.25 -10.71
CA SER A 365 -4.41 -0.30 -11.45
C SER A 365 -3.91 1.13 -11.31
N LYS A 366 -4.16 1.80 -10.20
CA LYS A 366 -3.84 3.22 -10.05
C LYS A 366 -3.12 3.55 -8.76
N THR A 367 -1.99 4.24 -8.86
CA THR A 367 -1.32 4.90 -7.74
C THR A 367 -1.62 6.40 -7.75
N SER A 368 -2.27 6.90 -6.68
CA SER A 368 -2.65 8.30 -6.51
C SER A 368 -1.99 8.90 -5.27
N ILE A 369 -1.15 9.92 -5.45
CA ILE A 369 -0.47 10.63 -4.36
C ILE A 369 -0.86 12.10 -4.39
N SER A 370 -1.61 12.55 -3.38
CA SER A 370 -2.05 13.93 -3.26
C SER A 370 -1.39 14.69 -2.11
N GLY A 371 -0.63 14.01 -1.24
CA GLY A 371 0.03 14.63 -0.10
C GLY A 371 1.01 13.70 0.60
N GLY A 372 1.53 14.16 1.74
CA GLY A 372 2.48 13.40 2.56
C GLY A 372 3.95 13.68 2.23
N THR A 373 4.82 13.01 2.98
CA THR A 373 6.27 12.96 2.74
C THR A 373 6.66 11.51 2.55
N ILE A 374 7.13 11.15 1.37
CA ILE A 374 7.46 9.79 0.99
C ILE A 374 8.95 9.73 0.68
N ASN A 375 9.70 8.94 1.45
CA ASN A 375 11.11 8.67 1.23
C ASN A 375 11.28 7.17 0.97
N ILE A 376 11.44 6.79 -0.29
CA ILE A 376 11.84 5.45 -0.70
C ILE A 376 13.35 5.47 -0.80
N THR A 377 14.01 4.79 0.15
CA THR A 377 15.48 4.84 0.30
C THR A 377 16.19 3.75 -0.50
N GLU A 378 15.46 2.71 -0.85
CA GLU A 378 15.90 1.58 -1.67
C GLU A 378 14.66 0.84 -2.17
N SER A 379 14.61 0.52 -3.48
CA SER A 379 13.59 -0.31 -4.12
C SER A 379 14.12 -0.86 -5.45
N TYR A 380 13.42 -1.81 -6.04
CA TYR A 380 13.60 -2.19 -7.45
C TYR A 380 12.98 -1.10 -8.30
N GLU A 381 11.65 -0.94 -8.31
CA GLU A 381 10.98 0.25 -8.83
C GLU A 381 10.51 1.17 -7.70
N GLY A 382 10.41 2.47 -7.99
CA GLY A 382 10.04 3.43 -6.96
C GLY A 382 8.54 3.47 -6.71
N ILE A 383 7.78 3.84 -7.73
CA ILE A 383 6.32 3.96 -7.71
C ILE A 383 5.77 3.38 -9.01
N GLU A 384 4.91 2.39 -8.89
CA GLU A 384 4.32 1.69 -10.03
C GLU A 384 2.79 1.74 -10.04
N GLY A 385 2.22 1.60 -11.24
CA GLY A 385 0.80 1.42 -11.51
C GLY A 385 0.48 1.51 -12.99
N THR A 386 -0.69 1.01 -13.43
CA THR A 386 -1.17 1.30 -14.80
C THR A 386 -1.37 2.80 -15.00
N GLU A 387 -1.93 3.48 -13.98
CA GLU A 387 -2.02 4.93 -13.92
C GLU A 387 -1.26 5.43 -12.68
N VAL A 388 -0.35 6.39 -12.86
CA VAL A 388 0.29 7.08 -11.74
C VAL A 388 -0.10 8.55 -11.75
N GLU A 389 -0.77 9.01 -10.70
CA GLU A 389 -1.19 10.39 -10.51
C GLU A 389 -0.53 11.02 -9.28
N ILE A 390 0.26 12.07 -9.48
CA ILE A 390 0.89 12.83 -8.40
C ILE A 390 0.40 14.28 -8.47
N SER A 391 -0.41 14.67 -7.48
CA SER A 391 -0.98 16.01 -7.37
C SER A 391 -0.41 16.81 -6.20
N GLY A 392 0.38 16.21 -5.32
CA GLY A 392 0.96 16.88 -4.16
C GLY A 392 1.99 16.02 -3.43
N GLY A 393 2.41 16.51 -2.27
CA GLY A 393 3.39 15.83 -1.41
C GLY A 393 4.85 16.18 -1.69
N THR A 394 5.74 15.59 -0.89
CA THR A 394 7.19 15.61 -1.10
C THR A 394 7.66 14.17 -1.24
N ILE A 395 8.19 13.83 -2.39
CA ILE A 395 8.60 12.47 -2.74
C ILE A 395 10.10 12.49 -3.05
N ASN A 396 10.84 11.67 -2.35
CA ASN A 396 12.23 11.37 -2.66
C ASN A 396 12.31 9.86 -2.83
N LEU A 397 12.74 9.40 -3.97
CA LEU A 397 12.87 7.97 -4.23
C LEU A 397 14.21 7.62 -4.83
N LYS A 398 14.67 6.43 -4.49
CA LYS A 398 15.84 5.79 -5.09
C LYS A 398 15.48 4.36 -5.47
N SER A 399 15.66 4.05 -6.76
CA SER A 399 15.39 2.76 -7.35
C SER A 399 16.63 2.18 -8.05
N SER A 400 16.70 0.86 -8.11
CA SER A 400 17.73 0.14 -8.87
C SER A 400 17.31 -0.13 -10.33
N ASP A 401 16.05 0.03 -10.61
CA ASP A 401 15.45 0.10 -11.95
C ASP A 401 14.66 1.41 -12.06
N ASP A 402 13.40 1.39 -12.48
CA ASP A 402 12.67 2.61 -12.81
C ASP A 402 12.23 3.44 -11.59
N GLY A 403 12.21 4.76 -11.78
CA GLY A 403 11.81 5.68 -10.71
C GLY A 403 10.30 5.72 -10.52
N ILE A 404 9.59 6.11 -11.57
CA ILE A 404 8.13 6.07 -11.67
C ILE A 404 7.80 5.31 -12.93
N ASN A 405 7.08 4.20 -12.79
CA ASN A 405 6.72 3.32 -13.88
C ASN A 405 5.20 3.23 -14.07
N ALA A 406 4.72 3.50 -15.29
CA ALA A 406 3.35 3.23 -15.69
C ALA A 406 3.34 2.16 -16.79
N ALA A 407 3.57 0.92 -16.38
CA ALA A 407 3.65 -0.22 -17.30
C ALA A 407 2.30 -0.94 -17.44
N GLY A 408 1.53 -1.01 -16.39
CA GLY A 408 0.27 -1.73 -16.32
C GLY A 408 0.42 -3.25 -16.36
N GLY A 409 -0.22 -3.92 -15.45
CA GLY A 409 -0.22 -5.36 -15.38
C GLY A 409 -0.17 -5.87 -13.95
N LYS A 410 -0.24 -7.15 -13.81
CA LYS A 410 0.01 -7.81 -12.54
C LYS A 410 1.51 -7.81 -12.32
N ASP A 411 1.91 -7.48 -11.10
CA ASP A 411 3.28 -7.66 -10.66
C ASP A 411 3.73 -9.12 -10.90
N GLU A 412 4.51 -9.31 -11.95
CA GLU A 412 5.24 -10.56 -12.26
C GLU A 412 6.73 -10.39 -11.98
N SER A 413 7.17 -9.23 -11.48
CA SER A 413 8.57 -8.88 -11.23
C SER A 413 9.14 -9.51 -9.97
N GLY A 414 8.33 -10.15 -9.12
CA GLY A 414 8.78 -10.85 -7.92
C GLY A 414 9.95 -11.78 -8.21
N PHE A 415 10.98 -11.73 -7.40
CA PHE A 415 12.28 -12.41 -7.47
C PHE A 415 12.19 -13.85 -8.03
N GLY A 416 12.21 -13.99 -9.34
CA GLY A 416 12.07 -15.25 -10.08
C GLY A 416 11.34 -15.16 -11.41
N GLY A 417 10.78 -14.01 -11.77
CA GLY A 417 10.14 -13.75 -13.06
C GLY A 417 11.20 -13.71 -14.17
N GLY A 418 11.13 -14.64 -15.13
CA GLY A 418 11.93 -14.57 -16.34
C GLY A 418 11.46 -13.38 -17.16
N PHE A 419 12.38 -12.69 -17.82
CA PHE A 419 12.16 -11.63 -18.78
C PHE A 419 11.03 -11.99 -19.75
N ASP A 420 9.81 -11.64 -19.44
CA ASP A 420 8.71 -11.69 -20.40
C ASP A 420 8.72 -10.38 -21.19
N ARG A 421 9.31 -10.48 -22.37
CA ARG A 421 9.56 -9.41 -23.33
C ARG A 421 8.31 -8.91 -24.06
N ASP A 422 7.12 -9.29 -23.64
CA ASP A 422 5.99 -9.30 -24.57
C ASP A 422 4.77 -8.45 -24.16
N ASN A 423 4.90 -7.45 -23.24
CA ASN A 423 3.80 -6.51 -23.05
C ASN A 423 4.15 -5.06 -23.47
N PHE A 424 4.79 -4.91 -24.64
CA PHE A 424 4.83 -3.63 -25.32
C PHE A 424 3.42 -3.27 -25.80
N GLY A 425 2.74 -2.41 -25.07
CA GLY A 425 1.53 -1.79 -25.56
C GLY A 425 0.31 -1.87 -24.68
N SER A 426 0.34 -1.34 -23.46
CA SER A 426 -0.87 -0.86 -22.83
C SER A 426 -1.10 0.57 -23.28
N SER A 427 -1.98 0.78 -24.25
CA SER A 427 -2.40 2.11 -24.73
C SER A 427 -3.08 2.96 -23.64
N ASP A 428 -3.34 2.37 -22.47
CA ASP A 428 -4.09 2.97 -21.36
C ASP A 428 -3.17 3.38 -20.19
N ALA A 429 -1.85 3.09 -20.23
CA ALA A 429 -0.90 3.50 -19.21
C ALA A 429 -0.68 5.02 -19.22
N SER A 430 -0.54 5.62 -18.04
CA SER A 430 -0.32 7.06 -17.98
C SER A 430 0.34 7.54 -16.69
N ILE A 431 1.21 8.55 -16.82
CA ILE A 431 1.74 9.30 -15.68
C ILE A 431 1.24 10.73 -15.77
N THR A 432 0.60 11.21 -14.70
CA THR A 432 0.15 12.59 -14.56
C THR A 432 0.78 13.24 -13.34
N ILE A 433 1.57 14.29 -13.55
CA ILE A 433 2.16 15.11 -12.48
C ILE A 433 1.54 16.50 -12.54
N SER A 434 0.71 16.82 -11.55
CA SER A 434 0.04 18.13 -11.46
C SER A 434 0.51 18.99 -10.29
N GLY A 435 1.31 18.41 -9.37
CA GLY A 435 1.81 19.12 -8.19
C GLY A 435 2.88 18.32 -7.46
N GLY A 436 3.23 18.78 -6.26
CA GLY A 436 4.24 18.15 -5.41
C GLY A 436 5.68 18.55 -5.71
N LYS A 437 6.58 18.03 -4.88
CA LYS A 437 8.03 18.12 -5.10
C LYS A 437 8.60 16.71 -5.16
N ILE A 438 9.09 16.33 -6.31
CA ILE A 438 9.51 14.97 -6.62
C ILE A 438 10.99 14.97 -6.95
N THR A 439 11.75 14.11 -6.30
CA THR A 439 13.16 13.85 -6.56
C THR A 439 13.35 12.37 -6.79
N ILE A 440 13.85 12.01 -7.95
CA ILE A 440 14.03 10.64 -8.42
C ILE A 440 15.52 10.38 -8.62
N ASP A 441 16.03 9.29 -8.06
CA ASP A 441 17.39 8.76 -8.28
C ASP A 441 17.24 7.31 -8.77
N ALA A 442 17.13 7.13 -10.09
CA ALA A 442 16.87 5.83 -10.73
C ALA A 442 18.10 5.35 -11.50
N ASP A 443 18.38 4.05 -11.45
CA ASP A 443 19.42 3.43 -12.27
C ASP A 443 18.84 2.87 -13.59
N GLY A 444 17.52 2.58 -13.66
CA GLY A 444 16.70 2.41 -14.85
C GLY A 444 16.14 3.73 -15.37
N ASP A 445 14.95 3.71 -15.99
CA ASP A 445 14.31 4.93 -16.47
C ASP A 445 13.84 5.82 -15.30
N GLY A 446 14.07 7.12 -15.43
CA GLY A 446 13.66 8.03 -14.35
C GLY A 446 12.15 8.15 -14.23
N VAL A 447 11.49 8.35 -15.35
CA VAL A 447 10.04 8.35 -15.52
C VAL A 447 9.73 7.55 -16.77
N ASP A 448 9.13 6.39 -16.62
CA ASP A 448 8.72 5.49 -17.70
C ASP A 448 7.21 5.37 -17.82
N SER A 449 6.69 5.50 -19.03
CA SER A 449 5.28 5.31 -19.32
C SER A 449 5.08 4.54 -20.60
N ASN A 450 4.55 3.33 -20.52
CA ASN A 450 4.10 2.57 -21.70
C ASN A 450 2.90 3.24 -22.41
N GLY A 451 2.59 4.47 -22.06
CA GLY A 451 1.52 5.29 -22.62
C GLY A 451 1.86 6.77 -22.62
N SER A 452 1.11 7.59 -21.88
CA SER A 452 1.26 9.05 -21.90
C SER A 452 1.91 9.61 -20.64
N LEU A 453 2.68 10.70 -20.81
CA LEU A 453 3.21 11.50 -19.72
C LEU A 453 2.63 12.92 -19.78
N THR A 454 1.95 13.35 -18.73
CA THR A 454 1.38 14.70 -18.64
C THR A 454 1.91 15.43 -17.40
N VAL A 455 2.56 16.58 -17.61
CA VAL A 455 3.04 17.45 -16.54
C VAL A 455 2.32 18.80 -16.61
N THR A 456 1.57 19.12 -15.55
CA THR A 456 0.80 20.37 -15.47
C THR A 456 1.25 21.29 -14.34
N GLY A 457 2.09 20.80 -13.43
CA GLY A 457 2.56 21.56 -12.27
C GLY A 457 3.59 20.81 -11.44
N GLY A 458 3.93 21.37 -10.28
CA GLY A 458 4.91 20.79 -9.37
C GLY A 458 6.37 21.06 -9.71
N GLU A 459 7.26 20.43 -8.97
CA GLU A 459 8.71 20.45 -9.18
C GLU A 459 9.21 19.00 -9.26
N THR A 460 9.70 18.59 -10.42
CA THR A 460 10.23 17.25 -10.65
C THR A 460 11.70 17.33 -11.06
N TYR A 461 12.53 16.61 -10.32
CA TYR A 461 13.97 16.50 -10.52
C TYR A 461 14.35 15.04 -10.67
N VAL A 462 14.89 14.67 -11.83
CA VAL A 462 15.24 13.29 -12.15
C VAL A 462 16.75 13.16 -12.33
N PHE A 463 17.34 12.26 -11.56
CA PHE A 463 18.69 11.73 -11.74
C PHE A 463 18.58 10.32 -12.33
N GLY A 464 18.45 10.25 -13.63
CA GLY A 464 18.28 9.01 -14.36
C GLY A 464 19.60 8.26 -14.60
N PRO A 465 19.58 7.25 -15.49
CA PRO A 465 20.72 6.39 -15.74
C PRO A 465 21.90 7.16 -16.35
N THR A 466 23.11 6.76 -15.97
CA THR A 466 24.34 7.38 -16.46
C THR A 466 24.87 6.73 -17.75
N SER A 467 24.37 5.56 -18.10
CA SER A 467 24.75 4.77 -19.28
C SER A 467 23.70 3.71 -19.55
N GLY A 468 23.71 3.10 -20.73
CA GLY A 468 22.85 1.96 -21.07
C GLY A 468 21.73 2.33 -22.02
N ASP A 469 20.74 1.47 -22.06
CA ASP A 469 19.61 1.54 -22.98
C ASP A 469 18.39 2.24 -22.36
N ASN A 470 18.55 2.82 -21.14
CA ASN A 470 17.51 3.55 -20.42
C ASN A 470 17.72 5.06 -20.51
N GLY A 471 16.66 5.85 -20.30
CA GLY A 471 16.61 7.31 -20.36
C GLY A 471 16.19 7.95 -19.03
N ALA A 472 16.38 9.26 -18.89
CA ALA A 472 15.82 9.96 -17.73
C ALA A 472 14.29 10.12 -17.84
N VAL A 473 13.76 10.03 -19.05
CA VAL A 473 12.34 10.06 -19.41
C VAL A 473 12.17 9.10 -20.58
N ASP A 474 11.28 8.15 -20.47
CA ASP A 474 10.80 7.30 -21.56
C ASP A 474 9.26 7.30 -21.61
N TYR A 475 8.70 7.20 -22.80
CA TYR A 475 7.26 7.08 -23.01
C TYR A 475 6.96 6.57 -24.42
N ASP A 476 5.94 5.71 -24.53
CA ASP A 476 5.52 5.13 -25.80
C ASP A 476 4.45 5.97 -26.53
N GLY A 477 3.68 6.76 -25.79
CA GLY A 477 2.57 7.56 -26.31
C GLY A 477 2.93 9.03 -26.52
N GLU A 478 2.21 9.93 -25.87
CA GLU A 478 2.40 11.37 -25.94
C GLU A 478 2.90 11.94 -24.62
N ALA A 479 3.96 12.74 -24.65
CA ALA A 479 4.38 13.51 -23.48
C ALA A 479 4.05 14.99 -23.66
N THR A 480 3.36 15.59 -22.69
CA THR A 480 3.00 17.02 -22.71
C THR A 480 3.36 17.71 -21.40
N ILE A 481 3.86 18.94 -21.52
CA ILE A 481 4.10 19.81 -20.37
C ILE A 481 3.41 21.16 -20.55
N THR A 482 2.62 21.55 -19.56
CA THR A 482 1.85 22.81 -19.58
C THR A 482 2.18 23.73 -18.41
N GLY A 483 2.93 23.24 -17.42
CA GLY A 483 3.33 24.00 -16.24
C GLY A 483 4.30 23.22 -15.36
N GLY A 484 4.81 23.87 -14.31
CA GLY A 484 5.74 23.28 -13.34
C GLY A 484 7.21 23.44 -13.73
N ILE A 485 8.08 22.86 -12.92
CA ILE A 485 9.51 22.70 -13.18
C ILE A 485 9.78 21.22 -13.38
N PHE A 486 10.38 20.88 -14.52
CA PHE A 486 10.79 19.52 -14.83
C PHE A 486 12.24 19.53 -15.33
N ILE A 487 13.12 18.88 -14.59
CA ILE A 487 14.54 18.75 -14.94
C ILE A 487 14.91 17.29 -14.83
N ALA A 488 15.26 16.68 -15.96
CA ALA A 488 15.66 15.29 -16.02
C ALA A 488 17.06 15.17 -16.64
N THR A 489 17.97 14.55 -15.92
CA THR A 489 19.36 14.31 -16.33
C THR A 489 19.63 12.84 -16.52
N GLY A 490 20.37 12.45 -17.54
CA GLY A 490 20.65 11.04 -17.79
C GLY A 490 21.54 10.75 -18.98
N SER A 491 21.41 9.54 -19.51
CA SER A 491 22.04 9.08 -20.74
C SER A 491 21.50 9.86 -21.95
N SER A 492 22.34 10.14 -22.94
CA SER A 492 21.92 10.78 -24.18
C SER A 492 21.44 9.81 -25.26
N GLN A 493 21.56 8.48 -25.03
CA GLN A 493 21.27 7.47 -26.06
C GLN A 493 19.76 7.26 -26.22
N MET A 494 19.01 7.23 -25.12
CA MET A 494 17.56 7.06 -25.07
C MET A 494 16.84 8.34 -24.61
N ALA A 495 17.51 9.49 -24.71
CA ALA A 495 16.93 10.74 -24.24
C ALA A 495 15.70 11.14 -25.07
N GLN A 496 14.56 11.33 -24.41
CA GLN A 496 13.31 11.83 -24.96
C GLN A 496 12.99 13.22 -24.40
N ASN A 497 12.31 14.06 -25.18
CA ASN A 497 11.82 15.38 -24.80
C ASN A 497 10.29 15.38 -24.87
N PHE A 498 9.63 16.35 -24.28
CA PHE A 498 8.19 16.54 -24.43
C PHE A 498 7.77 16.79 -25.87
N GLY A 499 6.51 16.56 -26.18
CA GLY A 499 5.92 16.70 -27.51
C GLY A 499 5.44 18.13 -27.83
N GLU A 500 5.21 18.39 -29.11
CA GLU A 500 4.80 19.69 -29.67
C GLU A 500 3.40 20.16 -29.18
N ASN A 501 2.58 19.28 -28.58
CA ASN A 501 1.31 19.66 -27.97
C ASN A 501 1.47 20.34 -26.59
N SER A 502 2.70 20.47 -26.11
CA SER A 502 3.04 21.23 -24.90
C SER A 502 2.73 22.73 -25.06
N THR A 503 2.42 23.39 -23.95
CA THR A 503 2.24 24.88 -23.94
C THR A 503 3.32 25.58 -23.15
N GLN A 504 4.15 24.87 -22.41
CA GLN A 504 5.38 25.37 -21.80
C GLN A 504 6.59 24.87 -22.60
N GLY A 505 7.57 25.75 -22.83
CA GLY A 505 8.77 25.40 -23.58
C GLY A 505 9.61 24.34 -22.89
N SER A 506 10.11 23.38 -23.67
CA SER A 506 11.03 22.35 -23.20
C SER A 506 12.26 22.26 -24.10
N MET A 507 13.42 22.05 -23.48
CA MET A 507 14.69 21.93 -24.21
C MET A 507 15.44 20.67 -23.75
N LEU A 508 15.89 19.88 -24.74
CA LEU A 508 16.82 18.78 -24.55
C LEU A 508 18.20 19.24 -25.00
N VAL A 509 19.15 19.28 -24.09
CA VAL A 509 20.52 19.72 -24.33
C VAL A 509 21.48 18.56 -24.06
N ASN A 510 22.20 18.15 -25.13
CA ASN A 510 23.27 17.16 -24.97
C ASN A 510 24.53 17.83 -24.41
N THR A 511 25.15 17.16 -23.48
CA THR A 511 26.32 17.62 -22.75
C THR A 511 27.14 16.42 -22.26
N ASN A 512 28.12 16.63 -21.43
CA ASN A 512 28.79 15.61 -20.64
C ASN A 512 29.33 16.31 -19.38
N SER A 513 28.61 16.25 -18.32
CA SER A 513 28.88 17.04 -17.13
C SER A 513 28.52 16.30 -15.83
N SER A 514 28.94 16.85 -14.72
CA SER A 514 28.53 16.52 -13.36
C SER A 514 28.26 17.78 -12.53
N GLY A 515 28.26 18.94 -13.21
CA GLY A 515 28.16 20.24 -12.57
C GLY A 515 26.73 20.76 -12.53
N GLU A 516 26.61 21.96 -11.94
CA GLU A 516 25.35 22.69 -11.84
C GLU A 516 24.75 22.98 -13.22
N ILE A 517 23.46 22.87 -13.33
CA ILE A 517 22.66 23.27 -14.48
C ILE A 517 22.01 24.61 -14.16
N THR A 518 22.21 25.58 -15.03
CA THR A 518 21.60 26.92 -14.91
C THR A 518 20.99 27.32 -16.23
N VAL A 519 19.77 27.83 -16.23
CA VAL A 519 19.10 28.41 -17.39
C VAL A 519 18.89 29.89 -17.12
N LYS A 520 19.38 30.75 -18.05
CA LYS A 520 19.19 32.19 -17.99
C LYS A 520 18.45 32.68 -19.26
N ASN A 521 17.60 33.68 -19.07
CA ASN A 521 16.96 34.40 -20.18
C ASN A 521 17.94 35.41 -20.83
N SER A 522 17.50 36.10 -21.89
CA SER A 522 18.29 37.13 -22.58
C SER A 522 18.66 38.33 -21.70
N ASP A 523 17.91 38.58 -20.62
CA ASP A 523 18.17 39.66 -19.68
C ASP A 523 19.21 39.27 -18.60
N GLY A 524 19.59 37.98 -18.59
CA GLY A 524 20.54 37.39 -17.63
C GLY A 524 19.90 36.90 -16.33
N ASP A 525 18.56 36.94 -16.23
CA ASP A 525 17.85 36.40 -15.08
C ASP A 525 17.90 34.87 -15.06
N VAL A 526 18.18 34.30 -13.89
CA VAL A 526 18.19 32.86 -13.70
C VAL A 526 16.76 32.36 -13.58
N LEU A 527 16.31 31.51 -14.51
CA LEU A 527 15.01 30.87 -14.48
C LEU A 527 15.03 29.62 -13.61
N VAL A 528 16.11 28.85 -13.68
CA VAL A 528 16.32 27.66 -12.87
C VAL A 528 17.82 27.45 -12.61
N SER A 529 18.14 26.92 -11.44
CA SER A 529 19.47 26.46 -11.05
C SER A 529 19.33 25.17 -10.26
N PHE A 530 20.07 24.14 -10.65
CA PHE A 530 19.94 22.80 -10.08
C PHE A 530 21.27 22.04 -10.20
N THR A 531 21.65 21.30 -9.15
CA THR A 531 22.88 20.51 -9.17
C THR A 531 22.53 19.03 -9.07
N PRO A 532 22.72 18.24 -10.16
CA PRO A 532 22.53 16.81 -10.13
C PRO A 532 23.50 16.09 -9.20
N THR A 533 23.09 14.95 -8.65
CA THR A 533 23.93 14.07 -7.82
C THR A 533 24.75 13.09 -8.66
N LYS A 534 24.28 12.79 -9.88
CA LYS A 534 24.93 11.90 -10.85
C LYS A 534 25.60 12.68 -11.98
N THR A 535 26.55 12.07 -12.69
CA THR A 535 27.03 12.54 -14.01
C THR A 535 25.91 12.38 -15.04
N TYR A 536 25.89 13.22 -16.04
CA TYR A 536 24.85 13.19 -17.07
C TYR A 536 25.41 13.53 -18.46
N ALA A 537 24.83 12.92 -19.49
CA ALA A 537 25.17 13.15 -20.90
C ALA A 537 24.11 13.96 -21.65
N CYS A 538 22.93 14.14 -21.05
CA CYS A 538 21.90 15.05 -21.52
C CYS A 538 21.09 15.62 -20.35
N VAL A 539 20.35 16.69 -20.62
CA VAL A 539 19.36 17.25 -19.72
C VAL A 539 18.13 17.67 -20.49
N VAL A 540 16.95 17.29 -20.00
CA VAL A 540 15.64 17.81 -20.39
C VAL A 540 15.24 18.86 -19.37
N ILE A 541 14.94 20.08 -19.85
CA ILE A 541 14.61 21.22 -18.97
C ILE A 541 13.33 21.86 -19.45
N SER A 542 12.35 21.96 -18.57
CA SER A 542 11.17 22.78 -18.77
C SER A 542 10.85 23.54 -17.47
N CYS A 543 10.65 24.84 -17.58
CA CYS A 543 10.26 25.66 -16.43
C CYS A 543 9.46 26.88 -16.90
N PRO A 544 8.70 27.55 -16.01
CA PRO A 544 8.03 28.78 -16.32
C PRO A 544 9.03 29.84 -16.87
N GLY A 545 8.64 30.51 -17.95
CA GLY A 545 9.48 31.50 -18.60
C GLY A 545 10.26 30.99 -19.84
N ILE A 546 10.29 29.67 -20.10
CA ILE A 546 10.79 29.14 -21.37
C ILE A 546 9.67 29.23 -22.41
N THR A 547 9.85 30.09 -23.44
CA THR A 547 8.85 30.40 -24.45
C THR A 547 9.45 30.48 -25.85
N THR A 548 8.64 30.20 -26.86
CA THR A 548 9.04 30.30 -28.27
C THR A 548 9.44 31.74 -28.67
N GLY A 549 10.45 31.87 -29.52
CA GLY A 549 10.96 33.14 -30.00
C GLY A 549 11.97 33.81 -29.07
N GLN A 550 12.39 33.19 -28.00
CA GLN A 550 13.39 33.66 -27.06
C GLN A 550 14.67 32.84 -27.14
N THR A 551 15.78 33.47 -26.73
CA THR A 551 17.09 32.80 -26.62
C THR A 551 17.46 32.66 -25.15
N TYR A 552 17.97 31.50 -24.77
CA TYR A 552 18.37 31.14 -23.41
C TYR A 552 19.83 30.70 -23.38
N THR A 553 20.50 31.03 -22.29
CA THR A 553 21.83 30.51 -22.00
C THR A 553 21.69 29.34 -21.02
N VAL A 554 22.00 28.13 -21.48
CA VAL A 554 22.02 26.91 -20.66
C VAL A 554 23.45 26.58 -20.29
N THR A 555 23.78 26.62 -19.01
CA THR A 555 25.10 26.24 -18.50
C THR A 555 24.99 24.88 -17.82
N THR A 556 25.88 23.95 -18.17
CA THR A 556 25.98 22.58 -17.60
C THR A 556 27.42 22.35 -17.12
N GLY A 557 27.68 22.62 -15.87
CA GLY A 557 29.04 22.69 -15.31
C GLY A 557 29.88 23.79 -16.01
N ASP A 558 30.98 23.40 -16.65
CA ASP A 558 31.87 24.33 -17.36
C ASP A 558 31.43 24.61 -18.82
N SER A 559 30.40 23.95 -19.33
CA SER A 559 29.90 24.11 -20.70
C SER A 559 28.73 25.08 -20.74
N THR A 560 28.65 25.88 -21.80
CA THR A 560 27.57 26.83 -22.04
C THR A 560 27.04 26.65 -23.44
N THR A 561 25.73 26.53 -23.57
CA THR A 561 25.00 26.41 -24.85
C THR A 561 23.97 27.52 -24.96
N GLU A 562 23.96 28.23 -26.08
CA GLU A 562 22.84 29.11 -26.40
C GLU A 562 21.74 28.32 -27.11
N VAL A 563 20.54 28.44 -26.63
CA VAL A 563 19.33 27.76 -27.13
C VAL A 563 18.36 28.81 -27.64
N GLU A 564 18.12 28.85 -28.94
CA GLU A 564 17.08 29.65 -29.55
C GLU A 564 15.81 28.79 -29.70
N MET A 565 14.78 29.11 -28.97
CA MET A 565 13.48 28.40 -29.00
C MET A 565 12.68 28.81 -30.25
N THR A 566 12.99 28.23 -31.40
CA THR A 566 12.25 28.46 -32.65
C THR A 566 10.89 27.74 -32.68
N SER A 567 10.72 26.71 -31.89
CA SER A 567 9.45 26.02 -31.59
C SER A 567 9.28 25.88 -30.08
N ILE A 568 8.16 25.31 -29.64
CA ILE A 568 7.89 25.05 -28.20
C ILE A 568 8.86 24.00 -27.65
N ILE A 569 9.39 23.13 -28.51
CA ILE A 569 10.33 22.07 -28.16
C ILE A 569 11.67 22.35 -28.88
N TYR A 570 12.76 22.31 -28.12
CA TYR A 570 14.13 22.38 -28.63
C TYR A 570 14.85 21.04 -28.39
N GLY A 571 15.45 20.51 -29.43
CA GLY A 571 16.17 19.25 -29.39
C GLY A 571 15.20 18.06 -29.40
N SER A 572 15.41 17.15 -30.35
CA SER A 572 14.70 15.85 -30.40
C SER A 572 15.62 14.76 -29.90
N GLY A 573 15.07 13.83 -29.11
CA GLY A 573 15.77 12.64 -28.66
C GLY A 573 16.29 11.78 -29.83
N GLY A 574 17.34 11.04 -29.57
CA GLY A 574 17.87 10.06 -30.50
C GLY A 574 17.06 8.77 -30.49
N MET A 575 16.56 8.38 -31.64
CA MET A 575 15.73 7.23 -32.01
C MET A 575 14.24 7.36 -31.70
N GLY A 576 13.51 7.78 -32.73
CA GLY A 576 12.05 7.71 -32.75
C GLY A 576 11.54 6.29 -32.68
N GLY A 577 10.47 6.14 -31.93
CA GLY A 577 9.64 4.94 -31.94
C GLY A 577 9.13 4.58 -33.35
N PRO A 578 8.39 3.47 -33.53
CA PRO A 578 8.12 2.83 -34.84
C PRO A 578 7.32 3.65 -35.86
N GLY A 579 7.21 4.96 -35.71
CA GLY A 579 6.39 5.84 -36.55
C GLY A 579 7.12 6.72 -37.59
N SER A 580 8.43 6.83 -37.59
CA SER A 580 9.17 7.75 -38.49
C SER A 580 9.96 7.06 -39.59
N MET A 581 9.32 6.24 -40.42
CA MET A 581 9.81 5.90 -41.73
C MET A 581 9.09 6.72 -42.81
N SER A 582 9.39 8.01 -42.96
CA SER A 582 9.03 8.77 -44.14
C SER A 582 10.26 9.03 -45.01
N GLY A 583 10.34 8.32 -46.10
CA GLY A 583 10.92 8.83 -47.33
C GLY A 583 12.43 8.78 -47.49
N ARG A 584 13.08 7.63 -47.56
CA ARG A 584 14.26 7.48 -48.38
C ARG A 584 13.88 6.91 -49.74
N ASN A 585 13.90 7.79 -50.72
CA ASN A 585 13.80 7.50 -52.15
C ASN A 585 14.98 6.57 -52.56
N MET A 586 14.71 5.26 -52.71
CA MET A 586 15.69 4.37 -53.34
C MET A 586 15.63 4.51 -54.84
N GLY A 587 16.66 5.15 -55.37
CA GLY A 587 16.96 5.14 -56.78
C GLY A 587 17.19 3.72 -57.30
N ASN A 588 16.50 3.45 -58.39
CA ASN A 588 16.57 2.27 -59.22
C ASN A 588 18.03 2.00 -59.66
N GLY A 589 18.61 0.87 -59.29
CA GLY A 589 19.89 0.37 -59.75
C GLY A 589 19.74 -1.11 -60.10
N ASP A 590 19.96 -1.37 -61.38
CA ASP A 590 19.78 -2.63 -62.11
C ASP A 590 20.39 -3.87 -61.47
N MET A 591 19.63 -4.93 -61.50
CA MET A 591 20.03 -6.32 -61.29
C MET A 591 20.96 -6.84 -62.40
N ASN A 592 22.05 -7.49 -62.04
CA ASN A 592 22.56 -8.60 -62.87
C ASN A 592 23.00 -9.77 -61.99
N GLY A 593 22.43 -10.92 -62.27
CA GLY A 593 22.57 -12.16 -61.53
C GLY A 593 23.94 -12.83 -61.68
N ASN A 594 24.25 -13.69 -60.72
CA ASN A 594 24.96 -14.91 -61.02
C ASN A 594 24.68 -15.98 -59.93
N GLU A 595 24.25 -17.12 -60.42
CA GLU A 595 24.11 -18.39 -59.69
C GLU A 595 25.50 -18.91 -59.28
N MET A 596 25.56 -19.66 -58.19
CA MET A 596 26.26 -20.94 -57.93
C MET A 596 26.19 -21.27 -56.45
N GLY A 597 25.55 -22.33 -56.02
CA GLY A 597 26.04 -23.71 -56.06
C GLY A 597 26.33 -24.13 -54.62
N GLY A 598 25.47 -24.97 -54.00
CA GLY A 598 25.76 -25.61 -52.72
C GLY A 598 26.88 -26.69 -52.84
N PRO A 599 27.32 -27.27 -51.75
CA PRO A 599 26.79 -28.61 -51.42
C PRO A 599 26.59 -28.89 -49.91
N GLY A 600 25.73 -29.85 -49.67
CA GLY A 600 25.35 -30.39 -48.38
C GLY A 600 26.44 -31.21 -47.66
N GLY A 601 26.16 -31.52 -46.43
CA GLY A 601 26.97 -32.37 -45.56
C GLY A 601 26.19 -32.80 -44.34
N ASP A 602 25.53 -33.96 -44.46
CA ASP A 602 25.08 -34.77 -43.32
C ASP A 602 26.22 -35.08 -42.36
N MET A 603 25.95 -35.11 -41.06
CA MET A 603 26.39 -36.21 -40.18
C MET A 603 25.72 -36.21 -38.81
N ARG A 604 25.07 -37.30 -38.59
CA ARG A 604 24.62 -38.03 -37.42
C ARG A 604 25.61 -38.04 -36.23
N GLY A 605 25.02 -38.20 -35.04
CA GLY A 605 25.67 -38.96 -33.97
C GLY A 605 25.37 -38.49 -32.56
N GLY A 606 24.39 -39.07 -31.87
CA GLY A 606 24.35 -39.05 -30.42
C GLY A 606 25.40 -39.96 -29.77
N PRO A 607 25.55 -39.96 -28.47
CA PRO A 607 24.91 -41.03 -27.71
C PRO A 607 24.28 -40.62 -26.35
N GLN A 608 23.27 -41.42 -25.99
CA GLN A 608 22.75 -41.57 -24.61
C GLN A 608 23.81 -42.28 -23.71
N MET A 609 23.59 -42.07 -22.41
CA MET A 609 23.84 -42.93 -21.21
C MET A 609 24.59 -42.14 -20.13
N ARG A 610 24.21 -42.14 -18.95
CA ARG A 610 23.46 -42.92 -17.93
C ARG A 610 22.83 -42.04 -16.89
#